data_23823eade8ec79cee86533d50fbeb2ec
#
_entry.id   23823eade8ec79cee86533d50fbeb2ec
#
_cell.length_a   1.000
_cell.length_b   1.000
_cell.length_c   1.000
_cell.angle_alpha   90.00
_cell.angle_beta   90.00
_cell.angle_gamma   90.00
#
_symmetry.space_group_name_H-M   'P 1'
#
loop_
_entity.id
_entity.type
_entity.pdbx_description
1 polymer ?
#
loop_
_entity_poly.entity_id
_entity_poly.type
_entity_poly.pdbx_seq_one_letter_code
_entity_poly.pdbx_strand_id
1 'polypeptide(L)'
;MLFRSKLRERAQSALERVYVGSVADRRADTLSYPDTKRVAIARALVAEPEILLLDEPAGGLGAQDIEWLNSVINNLKLRTSIIIVEHHMDVVMSVCDRIYVLNFGEIIASGTPNEVKNNEAVIQAYLGTHSKAKS
;
A
#
# COMPACT_ATOMS: atom_id res chain seq x y z
N MET A 1 33.59 10.86 5.60
CA MET A 1 33.45 9.45 5.16
C MET A 1 32.41 8.68 5.96
N LEU A 2 32.44 8.67 7.28
CA LEU A 2 31.47 7.96 8.15
C LEU A 2 29.99 8.36 7.95
N PHE A 3 29.71 9.62 7.64
CA PHE A 3 28.35 10.11 7.45
C PHE A 3 27.70 9.56 6.16
N ARG A 4 28.46 9.53 5.06
CA ARG A 4 27.96 9.00 3.77
C ARG A 4 27.72 7.49 3.81
N SER A 5 28.58 6.71 4.52
CA SER A 5 28.37 5.27 4.66
C SER A 5 27.11 4.95 5.45
N LYS A 6 26.86 5.65 6.57
CA LYS A 6 25.63 5.48 7.36
C LYS A 6 24.36 5.81 6.58
N LEU A 7 24.37 6.88 5.76
CA LEU A 7 23.23 7.22 4.91
C LEU A 7 22.99 6.15 3.85
N ARG A 8 24.05 5.62 3.25
CA ARG A 8 23.93 4.53 2.27
C ARG A 8 23.39 3.25 2.89
N GLU A 9 23.87 2.89 4.07
CA GLU A 9 23.35 1.73 4.82
C GLU A 9 21.87 1.88 5.16
N ARG A 10 21.42 3.05 5.61
CA ARG A 10 20.00 3.33 5.88
C ARG A 10 19.16 3.24 4.60
N ALA A 11 19.64 3.80 3.50
CA ALA A 11 18.95 3.69 2.21
C ALA A 11 18.87 2.25 1.73
N GLN A 12 19.95 1.49 1.81
CA GLN A 12 20.01 0.08 1.47
C GLN A 12 19.01 -0.73 2.30
N SER A 13 19.02 -0.54 3.62
CA SER A 13 18.08 -1.20 4.54
C SER A 13 16.63 -0.87 4.21
N ALA A 14 16.32 0.37 3.87
CA ALA A 14 14.96 0.75 3.47
C ALA A 14 14.52 0.06 2.18
N LEU A 15 15.38 -0.06 1.18
CA LEU A 15 15.12 -0.79 -0.07
C LEU A 15 14.90 -2.28 0.17
N GLU A 16 15.69 -2.89 1.06
CA GLU A 16 15.55 -4.30 1.43
C GLU A 16 14.22 -4.60 2.14
N ARG A 17 13.73 -3.67 2.97
CA ARG A 17 12.42 -3.79 3.64
C ARG A 17 11.25 -3.86 2.66
N VAL A 18 11.40 -3.36 1.45
CA VAL A 18 10.40 -3.44 0.38
C VAL A 18 10.81 -4.39 -0.75
N TYR A 19 11.78 -5.26 -0.48
CA TYR A 19 12.27 -6.31 -1.40
C TYR A 19 12.80 -5.78 -2.74
N VAL A 20 13.45 -4.62 -2.74
CA VAL A 20 14.02 -4.00 -3.94
C VAL A 20 15.47 -3.54 -3.75
N GLY A 21 16.18 -4.17 -2.81
CA GLY A 21 17.58 -3.87 -2.50
C GLY A 21 18.52 -3.96 -3.72
N SER A 22 18.20 -4.81 -4.70
CA SER A 22 19.00 -5.01 -5.91
C SER A 22 19.05 -3.79 -6.84
N VAL A 23 18.16 -2.81 -6.69
CA VAL A 23 18.17 -1.59 -7.53
C VAL A 23 18.96 -0.43 -6.92
N ALA A 24 19.60 -0.62 -5.78
CA ALA A 24 20.27 0.45 -5.02
C ALA A 24 21.29 1.27 -5.83
N ASP A 25 22.00 0.62 -6.74
CA ASP A 25 23.01 1.25 -7.59
C ASP A 25 22.50 1.59 -9.01
N ARG A 26 21.21 1.36 -9.29
CA ARG A 26 20.60 1.69 -10.58
C ARG A 26 20.17 3.17 -10.62
N ARG A 27 20.20 3.74 -11.81
CA ARG A 27 19.64 5.09 -12.03
C ARG A 27 18.11 5.03 -11.92
N ALA A 28 17.52 6.03 -11.28
CA ALA A 28 16.07 6.09 -11.05
C ALA A 28 15.24 6.08 -12.35
N ASP A 29 15.77 6.72 -13.41
CA ASP A 29 15.14 6.80 -14.72
C ASP A 29 15.15 5.46 -15.51
N THR A 30 15.89 4.46 -15.03
CA THR A 30 15.96 3.12 -15.64
C THR A 30 15.08 2.09 -14.92
N LEU A 31 14.37 2.49 -13.87
CA LEU A 31 13.54 1.58 -13.11
C LEU A 31 12.22 1.28 -13.83
N SER A 32 11.72 0.08 -13.64
CA SER A 32 10.35 -0.27 -14.04
C SER A 32 9.33 0.53 -13.22
N TYR A 33 8.10 0.64 -13.70
CA TYR A 33 7.04 1.31 -12.95
C TYR A 33 6.79 0.68 -11.56
N PRO A 34 6.69 -0.65 -11.41
CA PRO A 34 6.60 -1.27 -10.09
C PRO A 34 7.79 -0.97 -9.19
N ASP A 35 9.02 -1.01 -9.70
CA ASP A 35 10.20 -0.70 -8.89
C ASP A 35 10.23 0.77 -8.45
N THR A 36 9.75 1.68 -9.30
CA THR A 36 9.60 3.09 -8.92
C THR A 36 8.64 3.25 -7.73
N LYS A 37 7.53 2.52 -7.71
CA LYS A 37 6.60 2.51 -6.57
C LYS A 37 7.23 1.92 -5.31
N ARG A 38 8.00 0.85 -5.44
CA ARG A 38 8.75 0.23 -4.33
C ARG A 38 9.76 1.20 -3.72
N VAL A 39 10.53 1.86 -4.57
CA VAL A 39 11.49 2.88 -4.15
C VAL A 39 10.80 4.07 -3.48
N ALA A 40 9.61 4.48 -3.93
CA ALA A 40 8.84 5.56 -3.30
C ALA A 40 8.46 5.20 -1.85
N ILE A 41 8.03 3.97 -1.58
CA ILE A 41 7.76 3.48 -0.22
C ILE A 41 9.07 3.44 0.60
N ALA A 42 10.16 2.91 0.03
CA ALA A 42 11.46 2.86 0.70
C ALA A 42 11.94 4.27 1.12
N ARG A 43 11.75 5.28 0.28
CA ARG A 43 12.09 6.67 0.60
C ARG A 43 11.36 7.18 1.84
N ALA A 44 10.09 6.86 2.00
CA ALA A 44 9.34 7.21 3.20
C ALA A 44 9.87 6.46 4.44
N LEU A 45 10.30 5.21 4.29
CA LEU A 45 10.80 4.39 5.38
C LEU A 45 12.18 4.79 5.90
N VAL A 46 13.01 5.49 5.11
CA VAL A 46 14.34 5.98 5.56
C VAL A 46 14.23 6.89 6.79
N ALA A 47 13.12 7.63 6.92
CA ALA A 47 12.86 8.49 8.07
C ALA A 47 12.42 7.73 9.33
N GLU A 48 12.23 6.40 9.24
CA GLU A 48 11.72 5.55 10.31
C GLU A 48 10.41 6.09 10.93
N PRO A 49 9.37 6.34 10.10
CA PRO A 49 8.14 6.98 10.56
C PRO A 49 7.35 6.08 11.51
N GLU A 50 6.70 6.67 12.50
CA GLU A 50 5.73 5.98 13.34
C GLU A 50 4.41 5.75 12.59
N ILE A 51 4.07 6.66 11.67
CA ILE A 51 2.88 6.60 10.82
C ILE A 51 3.29 6.74 9.35
N LEU A 52 2.89 5.82 8.52
CA LEU A 52 3.08 5.82 7.06
C LEU A 52 1.74 6.05 6.37
N LEU A 53 1.69 7.04 5.49
CA LEU A 53 0.51 7.34 4.68
C LEU A 53 0.75 6.85 3.25
N LEU A 54 -0.15 6.01 2.74
CA LEU A 54 -0.10 5.47 1.39
C LEU A 54 -1.37 5.88 0.63
N ASP A 55 -1.20 6.63 -0.43
CA ASP A 55 -2.29 7.08 -1.30
C ASP A 55 -2.28 6.29 -2.60
N GLU A 56 -3.30 5.47 -2.81
CA GLU A 56 -3.49 4.56 -3.96
C GLU A 56 -2.24 3.75 -4.32
N PRO A 57 -1.61 3.04 -3.37
CA PRO A 57 -0.36 2.33 -3.63
C PRO A 57 -0.51 1.20 -4.65
N ALA A 58 -1.69 0.63 -4.82
CA ALA A 58 -1.97 -0.44 -5.79
C ALA A 58 -2.23 0.07 -7.22
N GLY A 59 -2.41 1.39 -7.41
CA GLY A 59 -2.73 1.95 -8.72
C GLY A 59 -1.72 1.58 -9.80
N GLY A 60 -2.18 0.99 -10.92
CA GLY A 60 -1.35 0.59 -12.06
C GLY A 60 -0.47 -0.65 -11.85
N LEU A 61 -0.62 -1.35 -10.72
CA LEU A 61 0.11 -2.59 -10.44
C LEU A 61 -0.62 -3.81 -11.04
N GLY A 62 0.14 -4.77 -11.56
CA GLY A 62 -0.38 -6.09 -11.93
C GLY A 62 -0.54 -7.01 -10.72
N ALA A 63 -1.12 -8.20 -10.93
CA ALA A 63 -1.45 -9.13 -9.85
C ALA A 63 -0.25 -9.52 -8.98
N GLN A 64 0.91 -9.80 -9.57
CA GLN A 64 2.13 -10.15 -8.83
C GLN A 64 2.65 -9.00 -7.98
N ASP A 65 2.57 -7.76 -8.47
CA ASP A 65 3.00 -6.59 -7.75
C ASP A 65 2.02 -6.21 -6.62
N ILE A 66 0.75 -6.56 -6.76
CA ILE A 66 -0.24 -6.45 -5.68
C ILE A 66 0.06 -7.45 -4.57
N GLU A 67 0.43 -8.70 -4.88
CA GLU A 67 0.87 -9.67 -3.88
C GLU A 67 2.12 -9.19 -3.14
N TRP A 68 3.08 -8.62 -3.88
CA TRP A 68 4.24 -7.98 -3.27
C TRP A 68 3.81 -6.84 -2.31
N LEU A 69 2.93 -5.93 -2.76
CA LEU A 69 2.45 -4.80 -1.96
C LEU A 69 1.79 -5.28 -0.66
N ASN A 70 0.92 -6.29 -0.74
CA ASN A 70 0.27 -6.90 0.42
C ASN A 70 1.30 -7.46 1.41
N SER A 71 2.33 -8.16 0.91
CA SER A 71 3.41 -8.70 1.73
C SER A 71 4.21 -7.60 2.44
N VAL A 72 4.54 -6.52 1.73
CA VAL A 72 5.24 -5.37 2.29
C VAL A 72 4.41 -4.71 3.39
N ILE A 73 3.14 -4.40 3.12
CA ILE A 73 2.25 -3.76 4.10
C ILE A 73 2.12 -4.62 5.36
N ASN A 74 1.89 -5.93 5.22
CA ASN A 74 1.78 -6.84 6.35
C ASN A 74 3.05 -6.92 7.19
N ASN A 75 4.22 -6.80 6.60
CA ASN A 75 5.49 -6.72 7.34
C ASN A 75 5.68 -5.36 8.02
N LEU A 76 5.38 -4.29 7.32
CA LEU A 76 5.57 -2.93 7.84
C LEU A 76 4.65 -2.61 9.02
N LYS A 77 3.40 -3.08 9.00
CA LYS A 77 2.43 -2.81 10.07
C LYS A 77 2.80 -3.41 11.43
N LEU A 78 3.79 -4.30 11.49
CA LEU A 78 4.32 -4.83 12.75
C LEU A 78 5.06 -3.77 13.58
N ARG A 79 5.55 -2.69 12.95
CA ARG A 79 6.37 -1.65 13.59
C ARG A 79 5.91 -0.22 13.28
N THR A 80 5.04 -0.05 12.30
CA THR A 80 4.62 1.25 11.79
C THR A 80 3.11 1.24 11.64
N SER A 81 2.43 2.24 12.14
CA SER A 81 1.01 2.44 11.85
C SER A 81 0.85 2.88 10.40
N ILE A 82 -0.07 2.25 9.67
CA ILE A 82 -0.24 2.55 8.24
C ILE A 82 -1.67 3.02 8.01
N ILE A 83 -1.81 4.13 7.31
CA ILE A 83 -3.08 4.62 6.78
C ILE A 83 -3.02 4.51 5.26
N ILE A 84 -4.00 3.82 4.68
CA ILE A 84 -4.07 3.59 3.24
C ILE A 84 -5.35 4.21 2.71
N VAL A 85 -5.25 5.00 1.65
CA VAL A 85 -6.38 5.42 0.82
C VAL A 85 -6.36 4.54 -0.43
N GLU A 86 -7.39 3.75 -0.63
CA GLU A 86 -7.46 2.77 -1.73
C GLU A 86 -8.89 2.51 -2.18
N HIS A 87 -9.05 2.18 -3.46
CA HIS A 87 -10.30 1.72 -4.05
C HIS A 87 -10.24 0.25 -4.54
N HIS A 88 -9.07 -0.38 -4.50
CA HIS A 88 -8.89 -1.80 -4.78
C HIS A 88 -9.31 -2.62 -3.56
N MET A 89 -10.54 -3.14 -3.59
CA MET A 89 -11.14 -3.85 -2.46
C MET A 89 -10.32 -5.07 -2.02
N ASP A 90 -9.71 -5.79 -2.96
CA ASP A 90 -8.87 -6.96 -2.65
C ASP A 90 -7.67 -6.60 -1.78
N VAL A 91 -7.02 -5.45 -2.05
CA VAL A 91 -5.91 -4.95 -1.23
C VAL A 91 -6.42 -4.54 0.15
N VAL A 92 -7.46 -3.70 0.20
CA VAL A 92 -8.02 -3.21 1.46
C VAL A 92 -8.43 -4.36 2.37
N MET A 93 -9.16 -5.35 1.83
CA MET A 93 -9.64 -6.50 2.60
C MET A 93 -8.51 -7.41 3.08
N SER A 94 -7.37 -7.47 2.38
CA SER A 94 -6.26 -8.36 2.72
C SER A 94 -5.27 -7.78 3.72
N VAL A 95 -5.13 -6.45 3.81
CA VAL A 95 -4.08 -5.83 4.63
C VAL A 95 -4.58 -4.95 5.77
N CYS A 96 -5.81 -4.45 5.70
CA CYS A 96 -6.34 -3.52 6.69
C CYS A 96 -6.92 -4.26 7.91
N ASP A 97 -6.66 -3.73 9.11
CA ASP A 97 -7.26 -4.21 10.35
C ASP A 97 -8.59 -3.49 10.63
N ARG A 98 -8.72 -2.24 10.18
CA ARG A 98 -9.92 -1.42 10.26
C ARG A 98 -10.11 -0.60 9.00
N ILE A 99 -11.35 -0.48 8.55
CA ILE A 99 -11.72 0.21 7.31
C ILE A 99 -12.76 1.29 7.63
N TYR A 100 -12.60 2.45 7.01
CA TYR A 100 -13.59 3.51 6.93
C TYR A 100 -13.99 3.68 5.47
N VAL A 101 -15.27 3.54 5.17
CA VAL A 101 -15.77 3.66 3.81
C VAL A 101 -16.38 5.04 3.61
N LEU A 102 -15.82 5.79 2.66
CA LEU A 102 -16.32 7.12 2.28
C LEU A 102 -17.13 7.02 1.00
N ASN A 103 -18.24 7.73 0.96
CA ASN A 103 -19.03 7.94 -0.24
C ASN A 103 -19.46 9.41 -0.29
N PHE A 104 -19.08 10.11 -1.37
CA PHE A 104 -19.32 11.55 -1.51
C PHE A 104 -18.91 12.40 -0.30
N GLY A 105 -17.77 12.08 0.33
CA GLY A 105 -17.24 12.80 1.49
C GLY A 105 -17.85 12.42 2.84
N GLU A 106 -18.80 11.49 2.89
CA GLU A 106 -19.41 11.00 4.12
C GLU A 106 -18.96 9.57 4.45
N ILE A 107 -18.75 9.29 5.73
CA ILE A 107 -18.46 7.93 6.19
C ILE A 107 -19.77 7.15 6.23
N ILE A 108 -19.91 6.16 5.36
CA ILE A 108 -21.11 5.30 5.26
C ILE A 108 -20.97 3.99 6.03
N ALA A 109 -19.75 3.58 6.35
CA ALA A 109 -19.48 2.37 7.15
C ALA A 109 -18.09 2.45 7.78
N SER A 110 -17.90 1.75 8.90
CA SER A 110 -16.58 1.52 9.49
C SER A 110 -16.58 0.20 10.25
N GLY A 111 -15.43 -0.47 10.29
CA GLY A 111 -15.28 -1.74 11.00
C GLY A 111 -14.12 -2.57 10.49
N THR A 112 -14.11 -3.83 10.89
CA THR A 112 -13.19 -4.84 10.36
C THR A 112 -13.50 -5.13 8.89
N PRO A 113 -12.56 -5.72 8.13
CA PRO A 113 -12.83 -6.13 6.74
C PRO A 113 -14.10 -6.97 6.59
N ASN A 114 -14.35 -7.88 7.54
CA ASN A 114 -15.50 -8.77 7.49
C ASN A 114 -16.83 -8.02 7.72
N GLU A 115 -16.85 -7.07 8.66
CA GLU A 115 -18.02 -6.22 8.90
C GLU A 115 -18.34 -5.34 7.69
N VAL A 116 -17.30 -4.70 7.13
CA VAL A 116 -17.44 -3.80 5.96
C VAL A 116 -17.89 -4.58 4.71
N LYS A 117 -17.34 -5.77 4.47
CA LYS A 117 -17.71 -6.62 3.32
C LYS A 117 -19.18 -6.99 3.32
N ASN A 118 -19.78 -7.18 4.50
CA ASN A 118 -21.17 -7.59 4.67
C ASN A 118 -22.14 -6.42 4.88
N ASN A 119 -21.65 -5.18 4.83
CA ASN A 119 -22.48 -4.00 5.02
C ASN A 119 -23.26 -3.66 3.74
N GLU A 120 -24.59 -3.57 3.84
CA GLU A 120 -25.45 -3.30 2.69
C GLU A 120 -25.16 -1.98 1.98
N ALA A 121 -24.86 -0.92 2.72
CA ALA A 121 -24.53 0.39 2.14
C ALA A 121 -23.24 0.33 1.31
N VAL A 122 -22.25 -0.44 1.76
CA VAL A 122 -21.01 -0.67 1.03
C VAL A 122 -21.26 -1.52 -0.23
N ILE A 123 -22.04 -2.57 -0.11
CA ILE A 123 -22.41 -3.43 -1.24
C ILE A 123 -23.12 -2.61 -2.32
N GLN A 124 -24.07 -1.77 -1.95
CA GLN A 124 -24.78 -0.89 -2.90
C GLN A 124 -23.86 0.14 -3.54
N ALA A 125 -22.97 0.76 -2.77
CA ALA A 125 -22.09 1.83 -3.27
C ALA A 125 -20.94 1.31 -4.15
N TYR A 126 -20.35 0.16 -3.82
CA TYR A 126 -19.10 -0.30 -4.44
C TYR A 126 -19.18 -1.67 -5.10
N LEU A 127 -20.02 -2.59 -4.59
CA LEU A 127 -20.10 -3.97 -5.08
C LEU A 127 -21.33 -4.21 -5.96
N GLY A 128 -22.39 -3.43 -5.78
CA GLY A 128 -23.63 -3.57 -6.54
C GLY A 128 -23.54 -3.16 -8.01
N THR A 129 -22.53 -2.38 -8.40
CA THR A 129 -22.34 -1.94 -9.78
C THR A 129 -21.72 -3.02 -10.69
N HIS A 130 -21.06 -4.03 -10.13
CA HIS A 130 -20.49 -5.14 -10.90
C HIS A 130 -21.50 -6.23 -11.30
N SER A 131 -22.68 -6.26 -10.68
CA SER A 131 -23.71 -7.25 -10.98
C SER A 131 -24.58 -6.93 -12.20
N LYS A 132 -24.55 -5.67 -12.71
CA LYS A 132 -25.37 -5.23 -13.85
C LYS A 132 -24.67 -5.24 -15.20
N ALA A 133 -23.41 -5.63 -15.27
CA ALA A 133 -22.63 -5.64 -16.51
C ALA A 133 -22.58 -7.00 -17.23
N LYS A 134 -23.44 -7.97 -16.82
CA LYS A 134 -23.62 -9.26 -17.50
C LYS A 134 -25.12 -9.54 -17.66
N SER A 135 -25.72 -8.83 -18.59
CA SER A 135 -27.01 -9.22 -19.23
C SER A 135 -27.00 -8.74 -20.66
#